data_f69f5e29381432c1639eeffeb829c652
#
_entry.id   f69f5e29381432c1639eeffeb829c652
#
_cell.length_a   1.000
_cell.length_b   1.000
_cell.length_c   1.000
_cell.angle_alpha   90.00
_cell.angle_beta   90.00
_cell.angle_gamma   90.00
#
_symmetry.space_group_name_H-M   'P 1'
#
loop_
_entity.id
_entity.type
_entity.pdbx_description
1 polymer ?
#
loop_
_entity_poly.entity_id
_entity_poly.type
_entity_poly.pdbx_seq_one_letter_code
_entity_poly.pdbx_strand_id
1 'polypeptide(L)'
;VAIARALALQPEIMLFDEPTSALDPERVKEVLDAMRSLANDGMTMVVVTHEIDFAREVADRVLFMDEGKVVETSSPDEFFANAREERSRRFLNQVM
;
A
#
# COMPACT_ATOMS: atom_id res chain seq x y z
N VAL A 1 9.48 15.64 0.93
CA VAL A 1 10.73 15.94 1.63
C VAL A 1 11.33 14.67 2.26
N ALA A 2 10.53 13.94 3.08
CA ALA A 2 11.00 12.71 3.69
C ALA A 2 11.34 11.63 2.64
N ILE A 3 10.52 11.53 1.59
CA ILE A 3 10.77 10.60 0.48
C ILE A 3 12.05 10.98 -0.25
N ALA A 4 12.26 12.26 -0.51
CA ALA A 4 13.46 12.73 -1.18
C ALA A 4 14.73 12.43 -0.37
N ARG A 5 14.66 12.59 0.95
CA ARG A 5 15.77 12.25 1.83
C ARG A 5 16.09 10.75 1.80
N ALA A 6 15.05 9.92 1.83
CA ALA A 6 15.24 8.46 1.76
C ALA A 6 15.86 8.06 0.42
N LEU A 7 15.42 8.66 -0.68
CA LEU A 7 15.98 8.39 -2.02
C LEU A 7 17.43 8.81 -2.15
N ALA A 8 17.84 9.87 -1.44
CA ALA A 8 19.23 10.34 -1.49
C ALA A 8 20.20 9.28 -0.99
N LEU A 9 19.73 8.31 -0.20
CA LEU A 9 20.55 7.20 0.29
C LEU A 9 20.65 6.06 -0.73
N GLN A 10 19.94 6.13 -1.84
CA GLN A 10 19.91 5.13 -2.90
C GLN A 10 19.54 3.72 -2.37
N PRO A 11 18.41 3.57 -1.69
CA PRO A 11 18.03 2.29 -1.10
C PRO A 11 17.63 1.27 -2.16
N GLU A 12 17.79 -0.01 -1.84
CA GLU A 12 17.29 -1.09 -2.68
C GLU A 12 15.81 -1.34 -2.42
N ILE A 13 15.37 -1.16 -1.16
CA ILE A 13 14.00 -1.36 -0.72
C ILE A 13 13.58 -0.16 0.10
N MET A 14 12.38 0.34 -0.14
CA MET A 14 11.80 1.41 0.67
C MET A 14 10.60 0.88 1.46
N LEU A 15 10.52 1.27 2.72
CA LEU A 15 9.42 0.91 3.60
C LEU A 15 8.59 2.16 3.91
N PHE A 16 7.29 2.08 3.66
CA PHE A 16 6.34 3.14 3.97
C PHE A 16 5.32 2.61 4.98
N ASP A 17 5.23 3.24 6.14
CA ASP A 17 4.29 2.85 7.19
C ASP A 17 3.22 3.91 7.34
N GLU A 18 2.07 3.67 6.74
CA GLU A 18 0.92 4.58 6.72
C GLU A 18 1.32 6.03 6.38
N PRO A 19 1.93 6.23 5.20
CA PRO A 19 2.53 7.54 4.88
C PRO A 19 1.54 8.69 4.78
N THR A 20 0.23 8.40 4.68
CA THR A 20 -0.80 9.42 4.50
C THR A 20 -1.69 9.61 5.72
N SER A 21 -1.47 8.88 6.80
CA SER A 21 -2.41 8.80 7.93
C SER A 21 -2.66 10.11 8.66
N ALA A 22 -1.71 11.03 8.65
CA ALA A 22 -1.83 12.30 9.36
C ALA A 22 -1.87 13.52 8.43
N LEU A 23 -2.12 13.29 7.14
CA LEU A 23 -2.08 14.35 6.14
C LEU A 23 -3.47 14.80 5.71
N ASP A 24 -3.58 16.06 5.28
CA ASP A 24 -4.80 16.56 4.65
C ASP A 24 -4.94 15.99 3.22
N PRO A 25 -6.14 16.07 2.61
CA PRO A 25 -6.38 15.44 1.30
C PRO A 25 -5.44 15.88 0.18
N GLU A 26 -5.00 17.12 0.17
CA GLU A 26 -4.11 17.62 -0.88
C GLU A 26 -2.73 16.98 -0.76
N ARG A 27 -2.22 16.86 0.47
CA ARG A 27 -0.93 16.24 0.73
C ARG A 27 -0.96 14.73 0.52
N VAL A 28 -2.09 14.11 0.86
CA VAL A 28 -2.29 12.68 0.57
C VAL A 28 -2.08 12.42 -0.91
N LYS A 29 -2.70 13.22 -1.77
CA LYS A 29 -2.56 13.07 -3.22
C LYS A 29 -1.10 13.21 -3.66
N GLU A 30 -0.40 14.23 -3.15
CA GLU A 30 1.01 14.45 -3.50
C GLU A 30 1.89 13.25 -3.12
N VAL A 31 1.69 12.71 -1.93
CA VAL A 31 2.47 11.57 -1.45
C VAL A 31 2.17 10.33 -2.28
N LEU A 32 0.90 10.06 -2.55
CA LEU A 32 0.53 8.89 -3.37
C LEU A 32 1.04 9.01 -4.80
N ASP A 33 1.02 10.21 -5.39
CA ASP A 33 1.55 10.42 -6.73
C ASP A 33 3.06 10.18 -6.77
N ALA A 34 3.79 10.63 -5.74
CA ALA A 34 5.22 10.37 -5.62
C ALA A 34 5.50 8.88 -5.52
N MET A 35 4.71 8.16 -4.74
CA MET A 35 4.86 6.71 -4.58
C MET A 35 4.53 5.97 -5.88
N ARG A 36 3.53 6.41 -6.63
CA ARG A 36 3.21 5.85 -7.95
C ARG A 36 4.39 5.97 -8.90
N SER A 37 5.04 7.13 -8.91
CA SER A 37 6.22 7.35 -9.73
C SER A 37 7.35 6.41 -9.38
N LEU A 38 7.59 6.19 -8.09
CA LEU A 38 8.61 5.24 -7.63
C LEU A 38 8.29 3.83 -8.07
N ALA A 39 7.03 3.43 -7.96
CA ALA A 39 6.60 2.09 -8.39
C ALA A 39 6.81 1.92 -9.89
N ASN A 40 6.48 2.93 -10.69
CA ASN A 40 6.68 2.90 -12.13
C ASN A 40 8.15 2.82 -12.52
N ASP A 41 9.02 3.39 -11.70
CA ASP A 41 10.48 3.34 -11.92
C ASP A 41 11.10 2.01 -11.49
N GLY A 42 10.29 1.08 -10.98
CA GLY A 42 10.75 -0.24 -10.59
C GLY A 42 11.30 -0.35 -9.17
N MET A 43 11.08 0.66 -8.33
CA MET A 43 11.52 0.63 -6.94
C MET A 43 10.77 -0.46 -6.16
N THR A 44 11.52 -1.30 -5.44
CA THR A 44 10.93 -2.28 -4.55
C THR A 44 10.45 -1.58 -3.28
N MET A 45 9.16 -1.73 -2.98
CA MET A 45 8.54 -1.05 -1.84
C MET A 45 7.68 -2.00 -1.03
N VAL A 46 7.70 -1.82 0.29
CA VAL A 46 6.73 -2.43 1.19
C VAL A 46 5.92 -1.28 1.78
N VAL A 47 4.61 -1.31 1.56
CA VAL A 47 3.72 -0.22 1.96
C VAL A 47 2.63 -0.73 2.89
N VAL A 48 2.57 -0.18 4.09
CA VAL A 48 1.48 -0.43 5.03
C VAL A 48 0.51 0.74 4.89
N THR A 49 -0.70 0.48 4.45
CA THR A 49 -1.64 1.56 4.14
C THR A 49 -3.09 1.13 4.25
N HIS A 50 -3.96 2.10 4.52
CA HIS A 50 -5.41 1.97 4.41
C HIS A 50 -5.93 2.58 3.10
N GLU A 51 -5.05 3.08 2.26
CA GLU A 51 -5.42 3.64 0.96
C GLU A 51 -5.66 2.49 -0.03
N ILE A 52 -6.89 2.00 -0.06
CA ILE A 52 -7.26 0.79 -0.78
C ILE A 52 -7.14 0.96 -2.30
N ASP A 53 -7.59 2.09 -2.82
CA ASP A 53 -7.51 2.35 -4.25
C ASP A 53 -6.07 2.40 -4.74
N PHE A 54 -5.19 3.00 -3.94
CA PHE A 54 -3.77 3.05 -4.25
C PHE A 54 -3.16 1.65 -4.26
N ALA A 55 -3.46 0.83 -3.25
CA ALA A 55 -2.96 -0.53 -3.18
C ALA A 55 -3.43 -1.36 -4.39
N ARG A 56 -4.70 -1.23 -4.76
CA ARG A 56 -5.26 -1.94 -5.91
C ARG A 56 -4.54 -1.54 -7.21
N GLU A 57 -4.21 -0.27 -7.35
CA GLU A 57 -3.60 0.27 -8.57
C GLU A 57 -2.13 -0.15 -8.73
N VAL A 58 -1.34 -0.09 -7.65
CA VAL A 58 0.11 -0.19 -7.77
C VAL A 58 0.73 -1.45 -7.20
N ALA A 59 0.05 -2.18 -6.35
CA ALA A 59 0.63 -3.35 -5.69
C ALA A 59 0.80 -4.50 -6.68
N ASP A 60 1.93 -5.20 -6.57
CA ASP A 60 2.12 -6.47 -7.24
C ASP A 60 1.61 -7.62 -6.38
N ARG A 61 1.58 -7.40 -5.07
CA ARG A 61 1.14 -8.39 -4.10
C ARG A 61 0.53 -7.70 -2.89
N VAL A 62 -0.56 -8.27 -2.39
CA VAL A 62 -1.28 -7.74 -1.23
C VAL A 62 -1.18 -8.74 -0.09
N LEU A 63 -0.81 -8.23 1.10
CA LEU A 63 -0.84 -8.99 2.34
C LEU A 63 -1.88 -8.36 3.25
N PHE A 64 -2.91 -9.12 3.60
CA PHE A 64 -3.87 -8.67 4.59
C PHE A 64 -3.45 -9.17 5.96
N MET A 65 -3.28 -8.24 6.89
CA MET A 65 -2.83 -8.55 8.25
C MET A 65 -3.89 -8.18 9.27
N ASP A 66 -4.00 -8.99 10.32
CA ASP A 66 -4.90 -8.74 11.42
C ASP A 66 -4.32 -9.37 12.69
N GLU A 67 -4.39 -8.63 13.79
CA GLU A 67 -3.86 -9.07 15.08
C GLU A 67 -2.40 -9.52 15.00
N GLY A 68 -1.59 -8.80 14.22
CA GLY A 68 -0.17 -9.09 14.08
C GLY A 68 0.17 -10.30 13.24
N LYS A 69 -0.81 -10.86 12.53
CA LYS A 69 -0.60 -12.06 11.70
C LYS A 69 -1.03 -11.79 10.27
N VAL A 70 -0.35 -12.46 9.33
CA VAL A 70 -0.76 -12.45 7.93
C VAL A 70 -1.96 -13.40 7.78
N VAL A 71 -3.10 -12.83 7.40
CA VAL A 71 -4.34 -13.59 7.20
C VAL A 71 -4.36 -14.17 5.79
N GLU A 72 -4.00 -13.36 4.81
CA GLU A 72 -4.07 -13.75 3.41
C GLU A 72 -3.02 -13.01 2.60
N THR A 73 -2.45 -13.68 1.60
CA THR A 73 -1.56 -13.05 0.63
C THR A 73 -1.97 -13.48 -0.77
N SER A 74 -2.09 -12.53 -1.69
CA SER A 74 -2.52 -12.79 -3.06
C SER A 74 -2.21 -11.61 -3.98
N SER A 75 -2.49 -11.77 -5.27
CA SER A 75 -2.44 -10.65 -6.20
C SER A 75 -3.54 -9.64 -5.87
N PRO A 76 -3.40 -8.37 -6.28
CA PRO A 76 -4.46 -7.38 -6.07
C PRO A 76 -5.81 -7.83 -6.65
N ASP A 77 -5.81 -8.37 -7.86
CA ASP A 77 -7.06 -8.81 -8.50
C ASP A 77 -7.74 -9.90 -7.69
N GLU A 78 -6.99 -10.89 -7.23
CA GLU A 78 -7.56 -11.95 -6.40
C GLU A 78 -8.05 -11.43 -5.06
N PHE A 79 -7.29 -10.57 -4.42
CA PHE A 79 -7.67 -10.06 -3.10
C PHE A 79 -8.94 -9.22 -3.18
N PHE A 80 -8.99 -8.26 -4.10
CA PHE A 80 -10.11 -7.32 -4.15
C PHE A 80 -11.37 -7.88 -4.80
N ALA A 81 -11.22 -8.84 -5.71
CA ALA A 81 -12.37 -9.43 -6.39
C ALA A 81 -12.82 -10.75 -5.76
N ASN A 82 -11.93 -11.49 -5.13
CA ASN A 82 -12.20 -12.86 -4.71
C ASN A 82 -11.36 -13.28 -3.50
N ALA A 83 -11.38 -12.49 -2.44
CA ALA A 83 -10.66 -12.79 -1.22
C ALA A 83 -11.10 -14.15 -0.66
N ARG A 84 -10.14 -14.95 -0.23
CA ARG A 84 -10.38 -16.33 0.23
C ARG A 84 -10.83 -16.40 1.68
N GLU A 85 -10.26 -15.54 2.54
CA GLU A 85 -10.54 -15.58 3.97
C GLU A 85 -11.75 -14.72 4.33
N GLU A 86 -12.56 -15.20 5.25
CA GLU A 86 -13.75 -14.47 5.69
C GLU A 86 -13.38 -13.11 6.29
N ARG A 87 -12.28 -13.05 7.04
CA ARG A 87 -11.84 -11.79 7.65
C ARG A 87 -11.46 -10.77 6.59
N SER A 88 -10.82 -11.22 5.51
CA SER A 88 -10.50 -10.36 4.37
C SER A 88 -11.76 -9.83 3.71
N ARG A 89 -12.72 -10.70 3.46
CA ARG A 89 -14.01 -10.30 2.85
C ARG A 89 -14.76 -9.32 3.73
N ARG A 90 -14.73 -9.52 5.04
CA ARG A 90 -15.39 -8.63 6.00
C ARG A 90 -14.74 -7.24 5.99
N PHE A 91 -13.42 -7.20 5.97
CA PHE A 91 -12.67 -5.94 5.87
C PHE A 91 -13.02 -5.20 4.57
N LEU A 92 -13.02 -5.89 3.45
CA LEU A 92 -13.33 -5.29 2.15
C LEU A 92 -14.75 -4.75 2.09
N ASN A 93 -15.71 -5.44 2.70
CA ASN A 93 -17.09 -4.97 2.76
C ASN A 93 -17.24 -3.67 3.57
N GLN A 94 -16.36 -3.43 4.52
CA GLN A 94 -16.39 -2.22 5.33
C GLN A 94 -15.76 -1.01 4.63
N VAL A 95 -14.77 -1.23 3.76
CA VAL A 95 -13.97 -0.13 3.19
C VAL A 95 -14.25 0.11 1.70
N MET A 96 -15.04 -0.74 1.06
CA MET A 96 -15.35 -0.60 -0.37
C MET A 96 -16.84 -0.41 -0.64
#